data_4bff7906e999ab1a9157ddb4efda982c
#
_entry.id   4bff7906e999ab1a9157ddb4efda982c
#
_cell.length_a   1.000
_cell.length_b   1.000
_cell.length_c   1.000
_cell.angle_alpha   90.00
_cell.angle_beta   90.00
_cell.angle_gamma   90.00
#
_symmetry.space_group_name_H-M   'P 1'
#
loop_
_entity.id
_entity.type
_entity.pdbx_description
1 polymer ?
#
loop_
_entity_poly.entity_id
_entity_poly.type
_entity_poly.pdbx_seq_one_letter_code
_entity_poly.pdbx_strand_id
1 'polypeptide(L)'
;FSEVRRNESSPFTYHKTLNYGECILEKRRAAARGLDEVVFLNGRGEICEGAVSNVFFVRKGEIFTPKLSCGLLPGIMRGYVMECCDVEERKIFPDSLGEFEECFVTNSLMGIMPVSRLGAYEFAKRDTIRRLQEKYRTICGGVLFP
;
A
#
# COMPACT_ATOMS: atom_id res chain seq x y z
N PHE A 1 7.05 -0.48 10.13
CA PHE A 1 6.04 -1.54 10.19
C PHE A 1 5.30 -1.50 11.53
N SER A 2 4.03 -1.97 11.51
CA SER A 2 3.22 -2.15 12.73
C SER A 2 3.75 -3.34 13.55
N GLU A 3 3.63 -3.24 14.88
CA GLU A 3 3.84 -4.38 15.78
C GLU A 3 2.62 -5.31 15.81
N VAL A 4 1.43 -4.76 15.48
CA VAL A 4 0.19 -5.54 15.33
C VAL A 4 0.23 -6.31 14.03
N ARG A 5 -0.18 -7.57 14.07
CA ARG A 5 -0.24 -8.45 12.88
C ARG A 5 -1.66 -8.51 12.33
N ARG A 6 -1.77 -8.45 11.01
CA ARG A 6 -3.04 -8.76 10.34
C ARG A 6 -3.37 -10.24 10.50
N ASN A 7 -4.61 -10.52 10.82
CA ASN A 7 -5.10 -11.90 10.85
C ASN A 7 -5.65 -12.26 9.46
N GLU A 8 -4.82 -12.87 8.64
CA GLU A 8 -5.17 -13.33 7.29
C GLU A 8 -6.20 -14.46 7.26
N SER A 9 -6.47 -15.09 8.41
CA SER A 9 -7.51 -16.11 8.52
C SER A 9 -8.88 -15.53 8.91
N SER A 10 -8.94 -14.26 9.30
CA SER A 10 -10.20 -13.61 9.65
C SER A 10 -10.94 -13.08 8.41
N PRO A 11 -12.22 -13.42 8.20
CA PRO A 11 -12.98 -12.86 7.10
C PRO A 11 -13.12 -11.34 7.19
N PHE A 12 -13.09 -10.75 8.39
CA PHE A 12 -13.18 -9.30 8.58
C PHE A 12 -12.01 -8.52 7.98
N THR A 13 -10.86 -9.15 7.80
CA THR A 13 -9.68 -8.54 7.18
C THR A 13 -9.94 -8.16 5.72
N TYR A 14 -10.81 -8.87 5.04
CA TYR A 14 -11.13 -8.71 3.62
C TYR A 14 -12.34 -7.80 3.36
N HIS A 15 -12.99 -7.31 4.43
CA HIS A 15 -14.20 -6.51 4.33
C HIS A 15 -14.02 -5.14 4.98
N LYS A 16 -14.59 -4.12 4.32
CA LYS A 16 -14.64 -2.78 4.90
C LYS A 16 -15.74 -2.73 5.97
N THR A 17 -15.34 -2.88 7.22
CA THR A 17 -16.23 -2.91 8.39
C THR A 17 -15.93 -1.76 9.35
N LEU A 18 -16.79 -1.56 10.36
CA LEU A 18 -16.54 -0.63 11.47
C LEU A 18 -15.53 -1.18 12.49
N ASN A 19 -15.10 -2.43 12.37
CA ASN A 19 -14.05 -3.04 13.20
C ASN A 19 -12.65 -2.55 12.77
N TYR A 20 -12.42 -1.24 12.92
CA TYR A 20 -11.27 -0.52 12.38
C TYR A 20 -10.32 0.03 13.48
N GLY A 21 -10.55 -0.43 14.71
CA GLY A 21 -9.85 0.09 15.89
C GLY A 21 -8.32 -0.07 15.81
N GLU A 22 -7.83 -1.23 15.36
CA GLU A 22 -6.39 -1.49 15.21
C GLU A 22 -5.75 -0.52 14.21
N CYS A 23 -6.38 -0.29 13.06
CA CYS A 23 -5.89 0.62 12.05
C CYS A 23 -5.77 2.06 12.57
N ILE A 24 -6.81 2.54 13.28
CA ILE A 24 -6.82 3.88 13.87
C ILE A 24 -5.73 4.01 14.93
N LEU A 25 -5.57 3.01 15.80
CA LEU A 25 -4.58 3.02 16.86
C LEU A 25 -3.16 3.08 16.27
N GLU A 26 -2.84 2.21 15.33
CA GLU A 26 -1.53 2.14 14.70
C GLU A 26 -1.24 3.39 13.86
N LYS A 27 -2.24 3.95 13.16
CA LYS A 27 -2.12 5.23 12.45
C LYS A 27 -1.76 6.38 13.41
N ARG A 28 -2.43 6.45 14.58
CA ARG A 28 -2.13 7.45 15.62
C ARG A 28 -0.72 7.27 16.19
N ARG A 29 -0.30 6.04 16.43
CA ARG A 29 1.07 5.73 16.89
C ARG A 29 2.12 6.15 15.86
N ALA A 30 1.86 5.89 14.59
CA ALA A 30 2.73 6.34 13.49
C ALA A 30 2.82 7.86 13.46
N ALA A 31 1.68 8.57 13.49
CA ALA A 31 1.64 10.04 13.50
C ALA A 31 2.37 10.65 14.69
N ALA A 32 2.26 10.06 15.88
CA ALA A 32 3.00 10.51 17.07
C ALA A 32 4.53 10.36 16.93
N ARG A 33 5.00 9.54 16.00
CA ARG A 33 6.41 9.34 15.64
C ARG A 33 6.83 10.14 14.39
N GLY A 34 5.97 11.02 13.87
CA GLY A 34 6.23 11.81 12.66
C GLY A 34 6.20 10.99 11.37
N LEU A 35 5.47 9.87 11.35
CA LEU A 35 5.32 9.01 10.18
C LEU A 35 3.95 9.21 9.54
N ASP A 36 3.89 9.20 8.22
CA ASP A 36 2.66 9.42 7.45
C ASP A 36 1.78 8.18 7.37
N GLU A 37 2.37 6.99 7.42
CA GLU A 37 1.64 5.73 7.31
C GLU A 37 2.35 4.62 8.11
N VAL A 38 1.64 3.54 8.38
CA VAL A 38 2.18 2.31 8.96
C VAL A 38 1.73 1.12 8.12
N VAL A 39 2.65 0.21 7.85
CA VAL A 39 2.39 -0.99 7.05
C VAL A 39 2.32 -2.21 7.95
N PHE A 40 1.27 -3.01 7.77
CA PHE A 40 1.06 -4.24 8.50
C PHE A 40 1.72 -5.44 7.83
N LEU A 41 2.17 -6.36 8.66
CA LEU A 41 2.54 -7.72 8.28
C LEU A 41 1.50 -8.69 8.82
N ASN A 42 1.34 -9.86 8.18
CA ASN A 42 0.51 -10.94 8.72
C ASN A 42 1.27 -11.85 9.69
N GLY A 43 0.63 -12.92 10.16
CA GLY A 43 1.23 -13.90 11.05
C GLY A 43 2.43 -14.65 10.45
N ARG A 44 2.58 -14.66 9.13
CA ARG A 44 3.69 -15.29 8.39
C ARG A 44 4.84 -14.30 8.07
N GLY A 45 4.72 -13.03 8.49
CA GLY A 45 5.71 -11.98 8.20
C GLY A 45 5.60 -11.40 6.77
N GLU A 46 4.55 -11.75 6.01
CA GLU A 46 4.28 -11.20 4.68
C GLU A 46 3.72 -9.78 4.81
N ILE A 47 4.13 -8.87 3.93
CA ILE A 47 3.56 -7.52 3.83
C ILE A 47 2.11 -7.62 3.37
N CYS A 48 1.22 -6.87 4.03
CA CYS A 48 -0.20 -6.83 3.72
C CYS A 48 -0.62 -5.50 3.09
N GLU A 49 -0.83 -4.52 3.92
CA GLU A 49 -1.40 -3.21 3.56
C GLU A 49 -0.99 -2.13 4.55
N GLY A 50 -1.26 -0.87 4.24
CA GLY A 50 -1.18 0.23 5.21
C GLY A 50 -2.39 0.25 6.15
N ALA A 51 -2.36 1.12 7.16
CA ALA A 51 -3.50 1.30 8.06
C ALA A 51 -4.76 1.77 7.33
N VAL A 52 -4.60 2.57 6.28
CA VAL A 52 -5.70 3.13 5.48
C VAL A 52 -5.47 3.00 3.97
N SER A 53 -4.53 2.17 3.55
CA SER A 53 -4.06 2.13 2.16
C SER A 53 -3.62 0.73 1.73
N ASN A 54 -3.63 0.45 0.41
CA ASN A 54 -2.92 -0.68 -0.16
C ASN A 54 -1.52 -0.25 -0.60
N VAL A 55 -0.56 -1.17 -0.62
CA VAL A 55 0.84 -0.91 -0.94
C VAL A 55 1.27 -1.59 -2.22
N PHE A 56 2.11 -0.91 -2.98
CA PHE A 56 2.69 -1.38 -4.23
C PHE A 56 4.19 -1.11 -4.27
N PHE A 57 4.89 -1.94 -5.00
CA PHE A 57 6.34 -1.84 -5.20
C PHE A 57 6.66 -1.91 -6.68
N VAL A 58 7.75 -1.27 -7.10
CA VAL A 58 8.18 -1.27 -8.50
C VAL A 58 9.63 -1.72 -8.61
N ARG A 59 9.89 -2.64 -9.53
CA ARG A 59 11.21 -3.11 -9.89
C ARG A 59 11.34 -3.11 -11.42
N LYS A 60 12.27 -2.34 -11.95
CA LYS A 60 12.52 -2.24 -13.42
C LYS A 60 11.25 -1.92 -14.24
N GLY A 61 10.35 -1.12 -13.67
CA GLY A 61 9.09 -0.76 -14.30
C GLY A 61 7.96 -1.76 -14.13
N GLU A 62 8.21 -2.96 -13.65
CA GLU A 62 7.20 -3.96 -13.27
C GLU A 62 6.59 -3.62 -11.91
N ILE A 63 5.27 -3.75 -11.79
CA ILE A 63 4.53 -3.38 -10.58
C ILE A 63 4.11 -4.64 -9.82
N PHE A 64 4.32 -4.62 -8.52
CA PHE A 64 4.02 -5.70 -7.60
C PHE A 64 3.13 -5.22 -6.46
N THR A 65 2.22 -6.07 -6.01
CA THR A 65 1.39 -5.82 -4.82
C THR A 65 1.23 -7.10 -4.01
N PRO A 66 1.04 -7.01 -2.69
CA PRO A 66 0.73 -8.19 -1.90
C PRO A 66 -0.53 -8.89 -2.37
N LYS A 67 -0.52 -10.23 -2.37
CA LYS A 67 -1.69 -11.06 -2.67
C LYS A 67 -2.80 -10.82 -1.65
N LEU A 68 -4.05 -10.91 -2.07
CA LEU A 68 -5.19 -10.87 -1.15
C LEU A 68 -5.03 -11.87 0.01
N SER A 69 -4.52 -13.07 -0.25
CA SER A 69 -4.28 -14.10 0.77
C SER A 69 -3.27 -13.71 1.86
N CYS A 70 -2.57 -12.59 1.71
CA CYS A 70 -1.74 -12.03 2.78
C CYS A 70 -2.58 -11.33 3.87
N GLY A 71 -3.87 -11.09 3.65
CA GLY A 71 -4.75 -10.45 4.61
C GLY A 71 -4.80 -8.94 4.41
N LEU A 72 -5.47 -8.50 3.37
CA LEU A 72 -5.65 -7.09 3.05
C LEU A 72 -7.03 -6.82 2.44
N LEU A 73 -7.47 -5.57 2.58
CA LEU A 73 -8.71 -5.12 1.95
C LEU A 73 -8.49 -4.98 0.43
N PRO A 74 -9.39 -5.55 -0.43
CA PRO A 74 -9.38 -5.29 -1.86
C PRO A 74 -9.88 -3.87 -2.14
N GLY A 75 -8.99 -2.88 -2.02
CA GLY A 75 -9.34 -1.47 -2.15
C GLY A 75 -9.69 -1.07 -3.58
N ILE A 76 -10.62 -0.10 -3.75
CA ILE A 76 -11.06 0.41 -5.06
C ILE A 76 -9.85 0.95 -5.86
N MET A 77 -8.99 1.74 -5.22
CA MET A 77 -7.80 2.27 -5.90
C MET A 77 -6.77 1.18 -6.24
N ARG A 78 -6.71 0.12 -5.41
CA ARG A 78 -5.92 -1.07 -5.76
C ARG A 78 -6.46 -1.72 -7.04
N GLY A 79 -7.77 -1.93 -7.12
CA GLY A 79 -8.43 -2.45 -8.31
C GLY A 79 -8.14 -1.60 -9.54
N TYR A 80 -8.28 -0.27 -9.43
CA TYR A 80 -7.96 0.67 -10.51
C TYR A 80 -6.52 0.51 -11.04
N VAL A 81 -5.53 0.42 -10.17
CA VAL A 81 -4.13 0.22 -10.61
C VAL A 81 -3.97 -1.11 -11.34
N MET A 82 -4.61 -2.17 -10.85
CA MET A 82 -4.55 -3.50 -11.46
C MET A 82 -5.27 -3.58 -12.81
N GLU A 83 -6.33 -2.80 -13.02
CA GLU A 83 -7.02 -2.69 -14.31
C GLU A 83 -6.22 -1.86 -15.33
N CYS A 84 -5.50 -0.85 -14.86
CA CYS A 84 -4.77 0.07 -15.71
C CYS A 84 -3.37 -0.39 -16.11
N CYS A 85 -2.81 -1.35 -15.38
CA CYS A 85 -1.43 -1.80 -15.52
C CYS A 85 -1.32 -3.30 -15.32
N ASP A 86 -0.28 -3.88 -15.90
CA ASP A 86 0.12 -5.25 -15.56
C ASP A 86 0.76 -5.24 -14.16
N VAL A 87 0.06 -5.86 -13.20
CA VAL A 87 0.48 -5.91 -11.79
C VAL A 87 0.56 -7.35 -11.34
N GLU A 88 1.72 -7.76 -10.87
CA GLU A 88 1.92 -9.07 -10.28
C GLU A 88 1.53 -9.08 -8.79
N GLU A 89 0.55 -9.92 -8.45
CA GLU A 89 0.23 -10.22 -7.05
C GLU A 89 1.17 -11.30 -6.51
N ARG A 90 1.98 -10.96 -5.50
CA ARG A 90 2.90 -11.93 -4.90
C ARG A 90 3.02 -11.76 -3.39
N LYS A 91 3.61 -12.72 -2.72
CA LYS A 91 4.05 -12.59 -1.33
C LYS A 91 5.32 -11.75 -1.29
N ILE A 92 5.31 -10.69 -0.48
CA ILE A 92 6.43 -9.76 -0.33
C ILE A 92 6.82 -9.74 1.14
N PHE A 93 8.11 -9.79 1.41
CA PHE A 93 8.66 -9.78 2.77
C PHE A 93 9.50 -8.52 2.99
N PRO A 94 9.61 -8.02 4.24
CA PRO A 94 10.43 -6.85 4.53
C PRO A 94 11.87 -6.98 4.01
N ASP A 95 12.48 -8.15 4.11
CA ASP A 95 13.87 -8.36 3.70
C ASP A 95 14.07 -8.29 2.18
N SER A 96 13.01 -8.44 1.40
CA SER A 96 13.07 -8.31 -0.07
C SER A 96 12.90 -6.88 -0.58
N LEU A 97 12.66 -5.90 0.29
CA LEU A 97 12.38 -4.52 -0.12
C LEU A 97 13.55 -3.85 -0.87
N GLY A 98 14.77 -4.29 -0.65
CA GLY A 98 15.95 -3.82 -1.39
C GLY A 98 15.94 -4.12 -2.88
N GLU A 99 15.04 -5.01 -3.37
CA GLU A 99 14.88 -5.31 -4.79
C GLU A 99 14.13 -4.23 -5.55
N PHE A 100 13.35 -3.38 -4.84
CA PHE A 100 12.42 -2.42 -5.42
C PHE A 100 13.01 -1.01 -5.45
N GLU A 101 12.71 -0.29 -6.52
CA GLU A 101 13.22 1.06 -6.78
C GLU A 101 12.20 2.14 -6.44
N GLU A 102 10.89 1.81 -6.52
CA GLU A 102 9.79 2.68 -6.16
C GLU A 102 8.82 1.95 -5.22
N CYS A 103 8.18 2.70 -4.34
CA CYS A 103 7.09 2.24 -3.50
C CYS A 103 5.98 3.30 -3.49
N PHE A 104 4.73 2.87 -3.51
CA PHE A 104 3.60 3.77 -3.38
C PHE A 104 2.43 3.11 -2.64
N VAL A 105 1.58 3.94 -2.07
CA VAL A 105 0.34 3.52 -1.43
C VAL A 105 -0.85 4.14 -2.12
N THR A 106 -2.00 3.48 -1.99
CA THR A 106 -3.24 3.93 -2.64
C THR A 106 -4.42 3.87 -1.69
N ASN A 107 -5.28 4.86 -1.76
CA ASN A 107 -6.65 4.80 -1.24
C ASN A 107 -7.54 5.82 -1.98
N SER A 108 -8.86 5.79 -1.71
CA SER A 108 -9.83 6.65 -2.40
C SER A 108 -9.71 8.14 -2.06
N LEU A 109 -9.05 8.52 -0.97
CA LEU A 109 -8.85 9.91 -0.56
C LEU A 109 -7.56 10.51 -1.11
N MET A 110 -6.46 9.75 -1.05
CA MET A 110 -5.13 10.20 -1.45
C MET A 110 -4.80 9.90 -2.92
N GLY A 111 -5.59 9.02 -3.56
CA GLY A 111 -5.23 8.51 -4.87
C GLY A 111 -3.97 7.62 -4.82
N ILE A 112 -2.95 8.01 -5.55
CA ILE A 112 -1.66 7.29 -5.65
C ILE A 112 -0.57 8.17 -5.02
N MET A 113 -0.02 7.73 -3.90
CA MET A 113 0.97 8.49 -3.12
C MET A 113 2.30 7.77 -3.06
N PRO A 114 3.40 8.44 -3.46
CA PRO A 114 4.73 7.85 -3.37
C PRO A 114 5.16 7.67 -1.92
N VAL A 115 5.86 6.60 -1.64
CA VAL A 115 6.54 6.34 -0.37
C VAL A 115 8.02 6.60 -0.56
N SER A 116 8.61 7.46 0.26
CA SER A 116 10.05 7.76 0.22
C SER A 116 10.87 6.76 1.04
N ARG A 117 10.30 6.25 2.13
CA ARG A 117 10.98 5.31 3.02
C ARG A 117 9.98 4.35 3.67
N LEU A 118 10.35 3.09 3.75
CA LEU A 118 9.63 2.06 4.51
C LEU A 118 10.64 1.24 5.34
N GLY A 119 10.58 1.39 6.65
CA GLY A 119 11.60 0.83 7.54
C GLY A 119 12.99 1.41 7.27
N ALA A 120 13.95 0.56 6.97
CA ALA A 120 15.32 0.96 6.63
C ALA A 120 15.53 1.24 5.12
N TYR A 121 14.53 0.99 4.28
CA TYR A 121 14.65 1.09 2.83
C TYR A 121 14.17 2.43 2.31
N GLU A 122 14.93 3.04 1.42
CA GLU A 122 14.61 4.29 0.74
C GLU A 122 14.28 4.04 -0.73
N PHE A 123 13.25 4.73 -1.24
CA PHE A 123 12.77 4.64 -2.60
C PHE A 123 12.89 6.01 -3.27
N ALA A 124 13.91 6.21 -4.06
CA ALA A 124 14.20 7.51 -4.69
C ALA A 124 13.53 7.70 -6.05
N LYS A 125 13.32 6.62 -6.81
CA LYS A 125 12.70 6.69 -8.14
C LYS A 125 11.19 6.93 -8.05
N ARG A 126 10.63 7.57 -9.08
CA ARG A 126 9.22 7.96 -9.16
C ARG A 126 8.64 7.90 -10.58
N ASP A 127 9.34 7.29 -11.52
CA ASP A 127 8.97 7.38 -12.94
C ASP A 127 7.67 6.64 -13.24
N THR A 128 7.51 5.44 -12.68
CA THR A 128 6.28 4.65 -12.81
C THR A 128 5.13 5.31 -12.06
N ILE A 129 5.38 5.81 -10.84
CA ILE A 129 4.37 6.48 -10.02
C ILE A 129 3.84 7.73 -10.71
N ARG A 130 4.71 8.58 -11.29
CA ARG A 130 4.30 9.79 -12.03
C ARG A 130 3.40 9.46 -13.21
N ARG A 131 3.75 8.46 -14.02
CA ARG A 131 2.92 8.01 -15.13
C ARG A 131 1.54 7.55 -14.67
N LEU A 132 1.47 6.80 -13.56
CA LEU A 132 0.22 6.36 -12.97
C LEU A 132 -0.62 7.54 -12.45
N GLN A 133 0.00 8.51 -11.78
CA GLN A 133 -0.67 9.71 -11.30
C GLN A 133 -1.22 10.55 -12.44
N GLU A 134 -0.49 10.71 -13.54
CA GLU A 134 -0.94 11.43 -14.73
C GLU A 134 -2.14 10.73 -15.36
N LYS A 135 -2.09 9.40 -15.53
CA LYS A 135 -3.19 8.62 -16.03
C LYS A 135 -4.44 8.75 -15.14
N TYR A 136 -4.27 8.69 -13.83
CA TYR A 136 -5.36 8.85 -12.87
C TYR A 136 -5.99 10.25 -12.94
N ARG A 137 -5.18 11.31 -13.02
CA ARG A 137 -5.68 12.70 -13.16
C ARG A 137 -6.53 12.90 -14.38
N THR A 138 -6.17 12.29 -15.50
CA THR A 138 -6.94 12.38 -16.75
C THR A 138 -8.36 11.83 -16.58
N ILE A 139 -8.51 10.73 -15.83
CA ILE A 139 -9.82 10.10 -15.56
C ILE A 139 -10.65 10.91 -14.57
N CYS A 140 -10.01 11.49 -13.55
CA CYS A 140 -10.68 12.27 -12.52
C CYS A 140 -11.00 13.72 -12.93
N GLY A 141 -10.88 14.08 -14.22
CA GLY A 141 -11.23 15.41 -14.72
C GLY A 141 -10.38 16.54 -14.17
N GLY A 142 -9.13 16.26 -13.78
CA GLY A 142 -8.19 17.26 -13.27
C GLY A 142 -8.42 17.71 -11.84
N VAL A 143 -9.31 17.07 -11.09
CA VAL A 143 -9.46 17.33 -9.65
C VAL A 143 -8.18 16.92 -8.95
N LEU A 144 -7.42 17.91 -8.48
CA LEU A 144 -6.25 17.70 -7.64
C LEU A 144 -6.74 17.27 -6.25
N PHE A 145 -6.45 16.04 -5.88
CA PHE A 145 -6.40 15.70 -4.47
C PHE A 145 -5.13 16.33 -3.88
N PRO A 146 -5.23 16.93 -2.71
CA PRO A 146 -4.12 17.64 -2.06
C PRO A 146 -2.93 16.73 -1.76
#